data_59dcee33cef0b4140cbc5f29bdf3875f
#
_entry.id   59dcee33cef0b4140cbc5f29bdf3875f
#
_cell.length_a   1.000
_cell.length_b   1.000
_cell.length_c   1.000
_cell.angle_alpha   90.00
_cell.angle_beta   90.00
_cell.angle_gamma   90.00
#
_symmetry.space_group_name_H-M   'P 1'
#
loop_
_entity.id
_entity.type
_entity.pdbx_description
1 polymer ?
#
loop_
_entity_poly.entity_id
_entity_poly.type
_entity_poly.pdbx_seq_one_letter_code
_entity_poly.pdbx_strand_id
1 'polypeptide(L)' 'MAIEYLTFKEAMKYLGMKSPITLRSYIDAGLPVIEVGKSKKISKSDIDEFMNKHKRTAQHETTV' A
#
# COMPACT_ATOMS: atom_id res chain seq x y z
N MET A 1 7.66 -18.23 7.41
CA MET A 1 7.03 -17.33 6.49
C MET A 1 7.69 -15.95 6.57
N ALA A 2 8.19 -15.47 5.47
CA ALA A 2 8.95 -14.22 5.47
C ALA A 2 8.02 -13.03 5.25
N ILE A 3 8.20 -12.01 6.08
CA ILE A 3 7.52 -10.74 5.88
C ILE A 3 8.45 -9.88 5.05
N GLU A 4 7.93 -9.38 3.96
CA GLU A 4 8.71 -8.58 3.05
C GLU A 4 8.47 -7.11 3.34
N TYR A 5 9.55 -6.38 3.60
CA TYR A 5 9.47 -4.95 3.87
C TYR A 5 9.96 -4.19 2.66
N LEU A 6 9.18 -3.22 2.22
CA LEU A 6 9.47 -2.43 1.04
C LEU A 6 9.81 -1.01 1.42
N THR A 7 10.76 -0.41 0.72
CA THR A 7 10.98 1.02 0.84
C THR A 7 9.79 1.74 0.18
N PHE A 8 9.69 3.05 0.40
CA PHE A 8 8.64 3.81 -0.25
C PHE A 8 8.71 3.66 -1.76
N LYS A 9 9.92 3.70 -2.30
CA LYS A 9 10.11 3.57 -3.74
C LYS A 9 9.65 2.20 -4.24
N GLU A 10 10.00 1.17 -3.49
CA GLU A 10 9.59 -0.19 -3.85
C GLU A 10 8.09 -0.37 -3.72
N ALA A 11 7.50 0.23 -2.69
CA ALA A 11 6.05 0.16 -2.49
C ALA A 11 5.32 0.85 -3.63
N MET A 12 5.83 2.01 -4.05
CA MET A 12 5.25 2.71 -5.20
C MET A 12 5.30 1.85 -6.44
N LYS A 13 6.43 1.18 -6.65
CA LYS A 13 6.60 0.31 -7.80
C LYS A 13 5.65 -0.87 -7.73
N TYR A 14 5.52 -1.45 -6.56
CA TYR A 14 4.63 -2.59 -6.33
C TYR A 14 3.18 -2.22 -6.63
N LEU A 15 2.79 -1.00 -6.26
CA LEU A 15 1.42 -0.53 -6.44
C LEU A 15 1.20 0.17 -7.78
N GLY A 16 2.25 0.33 -8.56
CA GLY A 16 2.14 0.98 -9.86
C GLY A 16 1.92 2.47 -9.78
N MET A 17 2.38 3.10 -8.71
CA MET A 17 2.22 4.54 -8.52
C MET A 17 3.35 5.30 -9.18
N LYS A 18 3.03 6.46 -9.70
CA LYS A 18 4.03 7.34 -10.32
C LYS A 18 4.39 8.52 -9.43
N SER A 19 3.64 8.73 -8.36
CA SER A 19 3.82 9.90 -7.51
C SER A 19 3.82 9.47 -6.04
N PRO A 20 4.76 10.00 -5.23
CA PRO A 20 4.77 9.71 -3.80
C PRO A 20 3.55 10.30 -3.09
N ILE A 21 2.91 11.30 -3.68
CA ILE A 21 1.71 11.89 -3.10
C ILE A 21 0.60 10.86 -2.99
N THR A 22 0.47 10.00 -3.99
CA THR A 22 -0.53 8.94 -3.97
C THR A 22 -0.27 7.98 -2.83
N LEU A 23 1.00 7.61 -2.62
CA LEU A 23 1.34 6.71 -1.53
C LEU A 23 1.03 7.35 -0.17
N ARG A 24 1.30 8.65 -0.04
CA ARG A 24 0.98 9.37 1.20
C ARG A 24 -0.51 9.38 1.46
N SER A 25 -1.31 9.51 0.40
CA SER A 25 -2.76 9.42 0.53
C SER A 25 -3.19 8.09 1.10
N TYR A 26 -2.56 7.02 0.66
CA TYR A 26 -2.85 5.69 1.18
C TYR A 26 -2.50 5.60 2.65
N ILE A 27 -1.35 6.16 3.03
CA ILE A 27 -0.92 6.15 4.42
C ILE A 27 -1.91 6.94 5.28
N ASP A 28 -2.35 8.08 4.78
CA ASP A 28 -3.35 8.89 5.49
C ASP A 28 -4.67 8.16 5.64
N ALA A 29 -4.97 7.27 4.70
CA ALA A 29 -6.21 6.49 4.74
C ALA A 29 -6.10 5.26 5.63
N GLY A 30 -4.92 5.00 6.20
CA GLY A 30 -4.77 3.91 7.14
C GLY A 30 -3.74 2.86 6.80
N LEU A 31 -3.00 3.04 5.71
CA LEU A 31 -1.93 2.09 5.38
C LEU A 31 -0.81 2.21 6.41
N PRO A 32 -0.48 1.12 7.12
CA PRO A 32 0.56 1.18 8.15
C PRO A 32 1.94 1.44 7.55
N VAL A 33 2.73 2.22 8.28
CA VAL A 33 4.10 2.53 7.92
C VAL A 33 4.98 2.24 9.11
N ILE A 34 6.12 1.61 8.85
CA ILE A 34 7.09 1.30 9.89
C ILE A 34 8.21 2.33 9.81
N GLU A 35 8.40 3.06 10.90
CA GLU A 35 9.47 4.06 10.97
C GLU A 35 10.48 3.64 12.00
N VAL A 36 11.74 3.54 11.58
CA VAL A 36 12.85 3.26 12.48
C VAL A 36 13.94 4.29 12.18
N GLY A 37 14.10 5.25 13.09
CA GLY A 37 14.99 6.36 12.85
C GLY A 37 14.54 7.14 11.63
N LYS A 38 15.41 7.24 10.63
CA LYS A 38 15.07 7.94 9.40
C LYS A 38 14.58 6.99 8.31
N SER A 39 14.53 5.70 8.60
CA SER A 39 14.10 4.70 7.62
C SER A 39 12.60 4.50 7.70
N LYS A 40 11.97 4.44 6.54
CA LYS A 40 10.54 4.18 6.44
C LYS A 40 10.35 2.97 5.56
N LYS A 41 9.62 1.99 6.08
CA LYS A 41 9.33 0.76 5.36
C LYS A 41 7.85 0.47 5.44
N ILE A 42 7.37 -0.28 4.47
CA ILE A 42 5.97 -0.71 4.44
C ILE A 42 5.98 -2.21 4.22
N SER A 43 5.25 -2.93 5.06
CA SER A 43 5.14 -4.37 4.91
C SER A 43 4.28 -4.69 3.69
N LYS A 44 4.75 -5.61 2.87
CA LYS A 44 4.00 -6.03 1.70
C LYS A 44 2.66 -6.62 2.10
N SER A 45 2.63 -7.36 3.22
CA SER A 45 1.38 -7.91 3.75
C SER A 45 0.39 -6.81 4.10
N ASP A 46 0.89 -5.72 4.68
CA ASP A 46 0.03 -4.60 5.05
C ASP A 46 -0.55 -3.94 3.81
N ILE A 47 0.25 -3.84 2.75
CA ILE A 47 -0.23 -3.28 1.49
C ILE A 47 -1.36 -4.15 0.93
N ASP A 48 -1.15 -5.45 0.90
CA ASP A 48 -2.14 -6.37 0.36
C ASP A 48 -3.43 -6.31 1.18
N GLU A 49 -3.30 -6.25 2.50
CA GLU A 49 -4.46 -6.19 3.37
C GLU A 49 -5.21 -4.88 3.19
N PHE A 50 -4.47 -3.78 3.08
CA PHE A 50 -5.07 -2.47 2.87
C PHE A 50 -5.85 -2.44 1.56
N MET A 51 -5.27 -2.98 0.51
CA MET A 51 -5.93 -3.01 -0.79
C MET A 51 -7.18 -3.88 -0.75
N ASN A 52 -7.11 -4.99 -0.01
CA ASN A 52 -8.27 -5.86 0.13
C ASN A 52 -9.41 -5.15 0.85
N LYS A 53 -9.09 -4.37 1.88
CA LYS A 53 -10.11 -3.63 2.62
C LYS A 53 -10.80 -2.58 1.78
N HIS A 54 -10.08 -2.03 0.82
CA HIS A 54 -10.61 -0.97 -0.03
C HIS A 54 -11.04 -1.47 -1.39
N LYS A 55 -10.98 -2.78 -1.57
CA LYS A 55 -11.41 -3.40 -2.81
C LYS A 55 -12.93 -3.32 -2.91
N ARG A 56 -13.40 -2.75 -3.99
CA ARG A 56 -14.84 -2.67 -4.25
C ARG A 56 -15.18 -3.65 -5.35
N THR A 57 -16.14 -4.52 -5.05
CA THR A 57 -16.68 -5.38 -6.08
C THR A 57 -17.69 -4.56 -6.82
N ALA A 58 -17.49 -4.41 -8.01
CA ALA A 58 -18.37 -3.61 -8.82
C ALA A 58 -19.61 -4.39 -9.19
N GLN A 59 -19.47 -4.63 -8.60
CA GLN A 59 -20.13 -4.97 -8.91
C GLN A 59 -20.61 -4.55 -9.42
N HIS A 60 -19.95 -4.36 -9.22
CA HIS A 60 -20.03 -3.95 -9.63
C HIS A 60 -19.75 -3.54 -10.40
N GLU A 61 -19.31 -3.37 -10.51
CA GLU A 61 -19.02 -2.98 -11.27
C GLU A 61 -18.79 -3.39 -12.16
N THR A 62 -19.05 -3.82 -12.08
CA THR A 62 -19.12 -4.31 -12.83
C THR A 62 -19.34 -4.85 -13.34
N THR A 63 -19.55 -4.90 -13.30
CA THR A 63 -19.90 -5.44 -13.74
C THR A 63 -20.10 -5.75 -14.25
N VAL A 64 -20.08 -5.81 -14.17
CA VAL A 64 -20.42 -6.19 -14.63
C VAL A 64 -20.53 -6.37 -15.18
#